data_1aece3356c75c077b76d96617dc911db
#
_entry.id   1aece3356c75c077b76d96617dc911db
#
_cell.length_a   1.000
_cell.length_b   1.000
_cell.length_c   1.000
_cell.angle_alpha   90.00
_cell.angle_beta   90.00
_cell.angle_gamma   90.00
#
_symmetry.space_group_name_H-M   'P 1'
#
loop_
_entity.id
_entity.type
_entity.pdbx_description
1 polymer ?
#
loop_
_entity_poly.entity_id
_entity_poly.type
_entity_poly.pdbx_seq_one_letter_code
_entity_poly.pdbx_strand_id
1 'polypeptide(L)'
;MTTRILRVMLWGREVGRLSIDKRRVLPYFEFNREWIENGLDISPLNASIKMPQSRRPIYGASERIYQQLPPFLADSLPDAWGNELFEQWRQQEGLRLGEISPLDKLAFIGRRAMGALEFLPESTNFATKENIQLHSLIQLANKIYTERENARIDSDENLTMQSLMAVGTSAGGRQPKAIIAINKQTGEIRSGQVDNPDDFDYCILKFNIPGRSMAELEMAYYEMAVGADIKMNPCWLMEVEGVRHFVTKRFDRIGNRKVHMQTLAALYPDADSYERLLWVCRKMRLSELDCEEVFRRMVFNILANNTDDHNKNFSFLMDENGRWTLSPAYDMTYIFNVHGFLPETQHCLMVHGKLSDITLDDVMAVAEDNGIRKAEKIIEQVSSSLLNFRLLAEKHGAGSQWISAIENTIQANLSSWGLMPAKATIRYRDAQNRLVENTRLEQLLKGNLVLLATIDGRERKFIIRKKTAEYDKILLKGIRNLSDKDLKELVSKFLL
;
A
#
# COMPACT_ATOMS: atom_id res chain seq x y z
N MET A 1 25.83 -23.59 2.79
CA MET A 1 26.75 -23.40 1.66
C MET A 1 26.73 -21.95 1.25
N THR A 2 27.83 -21.27 1.18
CA THR A 2 27.85 -19.84 0.79
C THR A 2 27.67 -19.72 -0.74
N THR A 3 26.57 -19.12 -1.14
CA THR A 3 26.26 -18.87 -2.56
C THR A 3 27.24 -17.86 -3.14
N ARG A 4 28.00 -18.24 -4.14
CA ARG A 4 29.06 -17.39 -4.71
C ARG A 4 28.64 -16.67 -5.99
N ILE A 5 27.76 -17.27 -6.78
CA ILE A 5 27.27 -16.74 -8.06
C ILE A 5 25.80 -17.09 -8.20
N LEU A 6 25.00 -16.11 -8.58
CA LEU A 6 23.61 -16.27 -8.96
C LEU A 6 23.39 -15.77 -10.39
N ARG A 7 22.69 -16.55 -11.20
CA ARG A 7 22.10 -16.06 -12.44
C ARG A 7 20.81 -15.32 -12.10
N VAL A 8 20.68 -14.12 -12.61
CA VAL A 8 19.46 -13.31 -12.52
C VAL A 8 18.70 -13.53 -13.82
N MET A 9 17.47 -14.03 -13.69
CA MET A 9 16.61 -14.38 -14.82
C MET A 9 15.40 -13.47 -14.87
N LEU A 10 14.87 -13.21 -16.05
CA LEU A 10 13.60 -12.57 -16.30
C LEU A 10 12.89 -13.30 -17.46
N TRP A 11 11.71 -13.83 -17.21
CA TRP A 11 10.91 -14.57 -18.20
C TRP A 11 11.72 -15.63 -18.96
N GLY A 12 12.50 -16.43 -18.22
CA GLY A 12 13.32 -17.52 -18.76
C GLY A 12 14.62 -17.10 -19.43
N ARG A 13 14.91 -15.79 -19.56
CA ARG A 13 16.14 -15.26 -20.16
C ARG A 13 17.11 -14.78 -19.08
N GLU A 14 18.42 -15.06 -19.25
CA GLU A 14 19.47 -14.58 -18.33
C GLU A 14 19.71 -13.09 -18.54
N VAL A 15 19.37 -12.29 -17.52
CA VAL A 15 19.64 -10.85 -17.47
C VAL A 15 21.12 -10.58 -17.19
N GLY A 16 21.71 -11.39 -16.29
CA GLY A 16 23.08 -11.23 -15.88
C GLY A 16 23.43 -12.10 -14.68
N ARG A 17 24.56 -11.81 -14.06
CA ARG A 17 25.08 -12.58 -12.92
C ARG A 17 25.44 -11.69 -11.76
N LEU A 18 25.02 -12.12 -10.58
CA LEU A 18 25.39 -11.52 -9.31
C LEU A 18 26.47 -12.38 -8.65
N SER A 19 27.57 -11.76 -8.24
CA SER A 19 28.70 -12.44 -7.64
C SER A 19 29.33 -11.61 -6.52
N ILE A 20 30.26 -12.22 -5.76
CA ILE A 20 31.03 -11.51 -4.73
C ILE A 20 32.47 -11.28 -5.26
N ASP A 21 32.88 -10.02 -5.29
CA ASP A 21 34.27 -9.64 -5.56
C ASP A 21 35.18 -10.15 -4.43
N LYS A 22 36.08 -11.08 -4.74
CA LYS A 22 36.95 -11.70 -3.74
C LYS A 22 37.95 -10.72 -3.09
N ARG A 23 38.27 -9.60 -3.76
CA ARG A 23 39.20 -8.60 -3.24
C ARG A 23 38.53 -7.59 -2.33
N ARG A 24 37.31 -7.15 -2.71
CA ARG A 24 36.56 -6.14 -2.00
C ARG A 24 35.56 -6.73 -0.99
N VAL A 25 35.28 -8.04 -1.11
CA VAL A 25 34.24 -8.75 -0.34
C VAL A 25 32.85 -8.10 -0.50
N LEU A 26 32.62 -7.52 -1.68
CA LEU A 26 31.35 -6.80 -2.01
C LEU A 26 30.61 -7.53 -3.14
N PRO A 27 29.29 -7.61 -3.07
CA PRO A 27 28.47 -8.05 -4.19
C PRO A 27 28.60 -7.11 -5.40
N TYR A 28 28.63 -7.68 -6.58
CA TYR A 28 28.53 -6.94 -7.84
C TYR A 28 27.70 -7.72 -8.85
N PHE A 29 27.03 -6.99 -9.73
CA PHE A 29 26.24 -7.54 -10.81
C PHE A 29 26.84 -7.18 -12.16
N GLU A 30 26.82 -8.13 -13.09
CA GLU A 30 27.19 -7.92 -14.48
C GLU A 30 26.05 -8.36 -15.39
N PHE A 31 25.61 -7.46 -16.28
CA PHE A 31 24.65 -7.82 -17.30
C PHE A 31 25.23 -8.85 -18.27
N ASN A 32 24.38 -9.77 -18.72
CA ASN A 32 24.70 -10.64 -19.86
C ASN A 32 24.83 -9.78 -21.12
N ARG A 33 25.86 -10.07 -21.95
CA ARG A 33 26.11 -9.33 -23.19
C ARG A 33 24.90 -9.34 -24.14
N GLU A 34 24.32 -10.51 -24.33
CA GLU A 34 23.09 -10.66 -25.15
C GLU A 34 21.93 -9.83 -24.62
N TRP A 35 21.80 -9.72 -23.26
CA TRP A 35 20.80 -8.88 -22.64
C TRP A 35 21.01 -7.39 -22.90
N ILE A 36 22.27 -6.91 -22.87
CA ILE A 36 22.60 -5.51 -23.21
C ILE A 36 22.22 -5.20 -24.67
N GLU A 37 22.43 -6.16 -25.57
CA GLU A 37 22.17 -5.97 -27.00
C GLU A 37 20.66 -6.08 -27.36
N ASN A 38 19.93 -7.00 -26.75
CA ASN A 38 18.58 -7.41 -27.16
C ASN A 38 17.58 -7.50 -26.01
N GLY A 39 17.95 -7.09 -24.80
CA GLY A 39 17.09 -7.16 -23.62
C GLY A 39 16.24 -5.92 -23.41
N LEU A 40 15.40 -6.00 -22.39
CA LEU A 40 14.60 -4.88 -21.91
C LEU A 40 15.35 -4.10 -20.83
N ASP A 41 15.07 -2.81 -20.74
CA ASP A 41 15.65 -1.93 -19.72
C ASP A 41 14.89 -2.09 -18.39
N ILE A 42 15.34 -3.05 -17.57
CA ILE A 42 14.67 -3.46 -16.34
C ILE A 42 14.83 -2.48 -15.17
N SER A 43 15.78 -1.56 -15.25
CA SER A 43 15.99 -0.51 -14.23
C SER A 43 16.50 0.77 -14.91
N PRO A 44 15.62 1.49 -15.63
CA PRO A 44 16.00 2.55 -16.57
C PRO A 44 16.65 3.77 -15.91
N LEU A 45 16.44 4.00 -14.62
CA LEU A 45 16.99 5.16 -13.92
C LEU A 45 18.23 4.84 -13.08
N ASN A 46 18.40 3.60 -12.64
CA ASN A 46 19.48 3.21 -11.75
C ASN A 46 20.54 2.34 -12.45
N ALA A 47 20.11 1.37 -13.26
CA ALA A 47 20.99 0.41 -13.93
C ALA A 47 20.55 0.18 -15.39
N SER A 48 20.40 1.26 -16.16
CA SER A 48 19.94 1.18 -17.54
C SER A 48 20.97 0.48 -18.43
N ILE A 49 20.51 -0.50 -19.22
CA ILE A 49 21.33 -1.15 -20.26
C ILE A 49 21.80 -0.19 -21.35
N LYS A 50 21.16 1.00 -21.48
CA LYS A 50 21.54 2.04 -22.45
C LYS A 50 22.71 2.90 -21.96
N MET A 51 23.08 2.79 -20.71
CA MET A 51 24.22 3.54 -20.14
C MET A 51 25.54 2.82 -20.39
N PRO A 52 26.66 3.53 -20.65
CA PRO A 52 27.99 2.91 -20.84
C PRO A 52 28.41 2.05 -19.64
N GLN A 53 27.95 2.38 -18.44
CA GLN A 53 28.25 1.66 -17.20
C GLN A 53 27.66 0.24 -17.17
N SER A 54 26.61 -0.05 -17.95
CA SER A 54 26.03 -1.39 -18.03
C SER A 54 26.99 -2.48 -18.50
N ARG A 55 28.07 -2.09 -19.18
CA ARG A 55 29.14 -2.99 -19.65
C ARG A 55 30.23 -3.25 -18.60
N ARG A 56 30.07 -2.75 -17.39
CA ARG A 56 31.02 -2.89 -16.27
C ARG A 56 30.29 -3.49 -15.08
N PRO A 57 31.04 -4.08 -14.11
CA PRO A 57 30.45 -4.52 -12.85
C PRO A 57 29.72 -3.38 -12.15
N ILE A 58 28.46 -3.62 -11.77
CA ILE A 58 27.61 -2.71 -10.99
C ILE A 58 27.71 -3.17 -9.54
N TYR A 59 28.33 -2.35 -8.71
CA TYR A 59 28.40 -2.57 -7.28
C TYR A 59 27.13 -2.04 -6.59
N GLY A 60 26.83 -2.60 -5.43
CA GLY A 60 25.65 -2.23 -4.68
C GLY A 60 25.75 -0.87 -3.98
N ALA A 61 24.64 -0.38 -3.54
CA ALA A 61 24.51 0.83 -2.74
C ALA A 61 24.96 0.58 -1.29
N SER A 62 25.52 1.62 -0.65
CA SER A 62 26.06 1.54 0.71
C SER A 62 24.98 1.52 1.79
N GLU A 63 23.76 1.99 1.47
CA GLU A 63 22.66 2.09 2.40
C GLU A 63 22.25 0.70 2.91
N ARG A 64 22.01 0.63 4.20
CA ARG A 64 21.72 -0.63 4.91
C ARG A 64 20.56 -1.41 4.31
N ILE A 65 19.55 -0.71 3.75
CA ILE A 65 18.37 -1.35 3.19
C ILE A 65 18.69 -2.21 1.95
N TYR A 66 19.75 -1.88 1.21
CA TYR A 66 20.17 -2.63 0.02
C TYR A 66 21.12 -3.77 0.33
N GLN A 67 21.61 -3.91 1.55
CA GLN A 67 22.55 -4.95 1.98
C GLN A 67 23.75 -5.09 1.00
N GLN A 68 24.25 -3.95 0.51
CA GLN A 68 25.34 -3.87 -0.47
C GLN A 68 25.04 -4.46 -1.86
N LEU A 69 23.76 -4.77 -2.16
CA LEU A 69 23.33 -5.17 -3.50
C LEU A 69 22.99 -3.95 -4.36
N PRO A 70 23.06 -4.06 -5.69
CA PRO A 70 22.42 -3.09 -6.57
C PRO A 70 20.94 -2.95 -6.21
N PRO A 71 20.40 -1.71 -6.10
CA PRO A 71 19.03 -1.48 -5.60
C PRO A 71 17.95 -2.29 -6.31
N PHE A 72 18.05 -2.46 -7.64
CA PHE A 72 17.07 -3.21 -8.43
C PHE A 72 17.07 -4.73 -8.13
N LEU A 73 18.14 -5.28 -7.56
CA LEU A 73 18.20 -6.66 -7.08
C LEU A 73 17.82 -6.75 -5.59
N ALA A 74 18.23 -5.74 -4.81
CA ALA A 74 17.92 -5.66 -3.40
C ALA A 74 16.41 -5.57 -3.12
N ASP A 75 15.64 -5.09 -4.07
CA ASP A 75 14.18 -5.03 -4.03
C ASP A 75 13.50 -6.41 -3.90
N SER A 76 14.23 -7.46 -4.27
CA SER A 76 13.80 -8.86 -4.11
C SER A 76 14.20 -9.48 -2.77
N LEU A 77 14.94 -8.76 -1.91
CA LEU A 77 15.30 -9.25 -0.58
C LEU A 77 14.07 -9.33 0.34
N PRO A 78 14.08 -10.25 1.31
CA PRO A 78 13.09 -10.24 2.37
C PRO A 78 13.07 -8.90 3.11
N ASP A 79 11.89 -8.34 3.32
CA ASP A 79 11.66 -7.18 4.20
C ASP A 79 11.59 -7.58 5.68
N ALA A 80 11.10 -6.69 6.56
CA ALA A 80 11.15 -6.89 8.00
C ALA A 80 10.53 -8.22 8.45
N TRP A 81 9.31 -8.55 7.99
CA TRP A 81 8.68 -9.84 8.29
C TRP A 81 9.45 -11.03 7.73
N GLY A 82 9.84 -10.98 6.47
CA GLY A 82 10.61 -12.04 5.83
C GLY A 82 11.98 -12.25 6.49
N ASN A 83 12.64 -11.18 6.95
CA ASN A 83 13.88 -11.27 7.71
C ASN A 83 13.67 -11.88 9.09
N GLU A 84 12.52 -11.60 9.77
CA GLU A 84 12.16 -12.26 11.04
C GLU A 84 12.04 -13.77 10.86
N LEU A 85 11.31 -14.21 9.83
CA LEU A 85 11.20 -15.63 9.50
C LEU A 85 12.57 -16.24 9.18
N PHE A 86 13.42 -15.50 8.46
CA PHE A 86 14.75 -15.95 8.09
C PHE A 86 15.65 -16.11 9.32
N GLU A 87 15.51 -15.22 10.29
CA GLU A 87 16.26 -15.28 11.55
C GLU A 87 15.80 -16.47 12.41
N GLN A 88 14.51 -16.75 12.51
CA GLN A 88 13.99 -17.92 13.21
C GLN A 88 14.48 -19.23 12.57
N TRP A 89 14.41 -19.32 11.23
CA TRP A 89 14.94 -20.47 10.51
C TRP A 89 16.45 -20.64 10.72
N ARG A 90 17.22 -19.54 10.66
CA ARG A 90 18.66 -19.57 10.91
C ARG A 90 19.02 -20.14 12.28
N GLN A 91 18.28 -19.73 13.32
CA GLN A 91 18.49 -20.23 14.70
C GLN A 91 18.20 -21.72 14.79
N GLN A 92 17.14 -22.21 14.15
CA GLN A 92 16.81 -23.65 14.10
C GLN A 92 17.94 -24.47 13.44
N GLU A 93 18.50 -23.97 12.35
CA GLU A 93 19.61 -24.63 11.65
C GLU A 93 20.96 -24.48 12.35
N GLY A 94 21.03 -23.79 13.49
CA GLY A 94 22.26 -23.56 14.25
C GLY A 94 23.30 -22.69 13.52
N LEU A 95 22.89 -21.91 12.53
CA LEU A 95 23.78 -21.03 11.76
C LEU A 95 24.10 -19.75 12.54
N ARG A 96 25.34 -19.27 12.49
CA ARG A 96 25.76 -18.03 13.18
C ARG A 96 25.31 -16.79 12.45
N LEU A 97 25.18 -15.68 13.20
CA LEU A 97 24.93 -14.37 12.61
C LEU A 97 26.09 -14.00 11.65
N GLY A 98 25.77 -13.57 10.44
CA GLY A 98 26.75 -13.22 9.41
C GLY A 98 27.20 -14.38 8.51
N GLU A 99 26.80 -15.62 8.79
CA GLU A 99 27.05 -16.76 7.88
C GLU A 99 26.15 -16.75 6.64
N ILE A 100 25.06 -15.98 6.67
CA ILE A 100 24.11 -15.83 5.57
C ILE A 100 24.38 -14.50 4.85
N SER A 101 24.86 -14.60 3.63
CA SER A 101 25.09 -13.44 2.78
C SER A 101 23.79 -12.95 2.09
N PRO A 102 23.75 -11.72 1.55
CA PRO A 102 22.63 -11.28 0.72
C PRO A 102 22.39 -12.19 -0.50
N LEU A 103 23.43 -12.80 -1.06
CA LEU A 103 23.30 -13.77 -2.15
C LEU A 103 22.59 -15.04 -1.68
N ASP A 104 22.89 -15.50 -0.45
CA ASP A 104 22.20 -16.68 0.11
C ASP A 104 20.70 -16.39 0.31
N LYS A 105 20.34 -15.17 0.74
CA LYS A 105 18.93 -14.74 0.83
C LYS A 105 18.25 -14.71 -0.54
N LEU A 106 18.91 -14.19 -1.57
CA LEU A 106 18.37 -14.19 -2.93
C LEU A 106 18.27 -15.60 -3.51
N ALA A 107 19.26 -16.47 -3.25
CA ALA A 107 19.19 -17.89 -3.62
C ALA A 107 18.04 -18.62 -2.92
N PHE A 108 17.77 -18.28 -1.65
CA PHE A 108 16.63 -18.79 -0.91
C PHE A 108 15.30 -18.29 -1.51
N ILE A 109 15.21 -17.02 -1.88
CA ILE A 109 14.03 -16.48 -2.57
C ILE A 109 13.83 -17.16 -3.93
N GLY A 110 14.92 -17.38 -4.70
CA GLY A 110 14.87 -18.12 -5.95
C GLY A 110 13.84 -17.56 -6.94
N ARG A 111 12.83 -18.36 -7.27
CA ARG A 111 11.72 -17.97 -8.16
C ARG A 111 10.54 -17.31 -7.47
N ARG A 112 10.61 -17.13 -6.17
CA ARG A 112 9.49 -16.65 -5.32
C ARG A 112 9.45 -15.15 -5.10
N ALA A 113 10.36 -14.38 -5.70
CA ALA A 113 10.39 -12.93 -5.59
C ALA A 113 9.05 -12.28 -6.00
N MET A 114 8.78 -11.11 -5.42
CA MET A 114 7.78 -10.21 -5.97
C MET A 114 8.24 -9.72 -7.35
N GLY A 115 7.31 -9.51 -8.27
CA GLY A 115 7.67 -9.24 -9.65
C GLY A 115 8.12 -10.48 -10.42
N ALA A 116 8.99 -10.31 -11.41
CA ALA A 116 9.36 -11.37 -12.35
C ALA A 116 10.85 -11.76 -12.33
N LEU A 117 11.69 -11.13 -11.50
CA LEU A 117 13.08 -11.56 -11.35
C LEU A 117 13.16 -12.91 -10.63
N GLU A 118 14.09 -13.74 -11.08
CA GLU A 118 14.38 -15.05 -10.50
C GLU A 118 15.89 -15.20 -10.28
N PHE A 119 16.27 -15.91 -9.22
CA PHE A 119 17.65 -16.08 -8.79
C PHE A 119 18.01 -17.57 -8.78
N LEU A 120 18.98 -17.98 -9.61
CA LEU A 120 19.35 -19.39 -9.79
C LEU A 120 20.85 -19.62 -9.53
N PRO A 121 21.25 -20.73 -8.91
CA PRO A 121 20.41 -21.81 -8.41
C PRO A 121 19.63 -21.44 -7.15
N GLU A 122 18.47 -22.04 -6.96
CA GLU A 122 17.74 -21.97 -5.70
C GLU A 122 18.46 -22.80 -4.63
N SER A 123 18.57 -22.28 -3.40
CA SER A 123 19.24 -22.99 -2.31
C SER A 123 18.33 -24.01 -1.62
N THR A 124 17.01 -23.83 -1.72
CA THR A 124 16.01 -24.70 -1.10
C THR A 124 14.78 -24.82 -1.98
N ASN A 125 14.15 -25.98 -1.99
CA ASN A 125 12.87 -26.19 -2.66
C ASN A 125 11.75 -26.34 -1.62
N PHE A 126 11.16 -25.19 -1.23
CA PHE A 126 10.01 -25.15 -0.31
C PHE A 126 8.66 -25.14 -1.04
N ALA A 127 8.66 -25.22 -2.35
CA ALA A 127 7.44 -25.16 -3.12
C ALA A 127 6.66 -26.45 -2.95
N THR A 128 5.66 -26.44 -2.10
CA THR A 128 4.68 -27.51 -2.01
C THR A 128 3.43 -27.13 -2.82
N LYS A 129 2.91 -28.08 -3.59
CA LYS A 129 1.58 -27.95 -4.23
C LYS A 129 0.45 -28.37 -3.31
N GLU A 130 0.79 -28.75 -2.08
CA GLU A 130 -0.16 -29.21 -1.08
C GLU A 130 -1.02 -28.07 -0.57
N ASN A 131 -2.23 -28.38 -0.15
CA ASN A 131 -3.13 -27.44 0.49
C ASN A 131 -2.48 -26.89 1.75
N ILE A 132 -2.55 -25.58 1.91
CA ILE A 132 -1.98 -24.91 3.08
C ILE A 132 -2.95 -25.02 4.25
N GLN A 133 -2.47 -25.49 5.40
CA GLN A 133 -3.22 -25.44 6.66
C GLN A 133 -3.09 -24.03 7.26
N LEU A 134 -4.01 -23.17 6.85
CA LEU A 134 -3.94 -21.74 7.13
C LEU A 134 -3.95 -21.42 8.63
N HIS A 135 -4.74 -22.15 9.41
CA HIS A 135 -4.82 -21.99 10.86
C HIS A 135 -3.44 -22.12 11.54
N SER A 136 -2.73 -23.21 11.26
CA SER A 136 -1.40 -23.46 11.85
C SER A 136 -0.39 -22.41 11.44
N LEU A 137 -0.46 -21.92 10.18
CA LEU A 137 0.40 -20.83 9.71
C LEU A 137 0.12 -19.53 10.47
N ILE A 138 -1.15 -19.19 10.69
CA ILE A 138 -1.55 -17.96 11.41
C ILE A 138 -1.09 -18.04 12.86
N GLN A 139 -1.29 -19.17 13.54
CA GLN A 139 -0.86 -19.35 14.92
C GLN A 139 0.65 -19.20 15.07
N LEU A 140 1.43 -19.87 14.23
CA LEU A 140 2.90 -19.78 14.27
C LEU A 140 3.39 -18.38 13.91
N ALA A 141 2.81 -17.73 12.92
CA ALA A 141 3.15 -16.38 12.53
C ALA A 141 2.88 -15.36 13.65
N ASN A 142 1.75 -15.48 14.34
CA ASN A 142 1.42 -14.64 15.48
C ASN A 142 2.35 -14.89 16.69
N LYS A 143 2.73 -16.14 16.95
CA LYS A 143 3.74 -16.51 17.97
C LYS A 143 5.07 -15.83 17.67
N ILE A 144 5.60 -15.97 16.45
CA ILE A 144 6.86 -15.33 16.01
C ILE A 144 6.76 -13.81 16.13
N TYR A 145 5.69 -13.20 15.64
CA TYR A 145 5.52 -11.75 15.67
C TYR A 145 5.45 -11.17 17.09
N THR A 146 4.81 -11.90 18.02
CA THR A 146 4.60 -11.44 19.40
C THR A 146 5.84 -11.65 20.26
N GLU A 147 6.48 -12.80 20.13
CA GLU A 147 7.60 -13.23 20.97
C GLU A 147 8.96 -12.84 20.38
N ARG A 148 9.04 -12.62 19.05
CA ARG A 148 10.24 -12.24 18.33
C ARG A 148 11.45 -13.13 18.64
N GLU A 149 12.54 -12.55 19.13
CA GLU A 149 13.77 -13.27 19.47
C GLU A 149 13.59 -14.35 20.55
N ASN A 150 12.52 -14.28 21.33
CA ASN A 150 12.18 -15.26 22.36
C ASN A 150 11.30 -16.41 21.84
N ALA A 151 10.81 -16.33 20.60
CA ALA A 151 9.97 -17.38 20.04
C ALA A 151 10.75 -18.69 19.94
N ARG A 152 10.21 -19.74 20.59
CA ARG A 152 10.74 -21.09 20.48
C ARG A 152 9.82 -21.91 19.59
N ILE A 153 10.39 -22.48 18.55
CA ILE A 153 9.67 -23.33 17.59
C ILE A 153 9.92 -24.77 17.98
N ASP A 154 8.86 -25.47 18.31
CA ASP A 154 8.92 -26.85 18.74
C ASP A 154 9.08 -27.82 17.55
N SER A 155 9.50 -29.07 17.80
CA SER A 155 9.78 -30.06 16.75
C SER A 155 8.57 -30.38 15.87
N ASP A 156 7.37 -30.32 16.42
CA ASP A 156 6.10 -30.53 15.73
C ASP A 156 5.66 -29.31 14.88
N GLU A 157 6.20 -28.11 15.16
CA GLU A 157 6.01 -26.90 14.36
C GLU A 157 6.95 -26.79 13.14
N ASN A 158 7.95 -27.67 13.01
CA ASN A 158 8.96 -27.57 11.94
C ASN A 158 8.39 -27.59 10.52
N LEU A 159 7.38 -28.44 10.26
CA LEU A 159 6.72 -28.48 8.94
C LEU A 159 5.92 -27.21 8.69
N THR A 160 5.26 -26.68 9.72
CA THR A 160 4.54 -25.40 9.65
C THR A 160 5.50 -24.25 9.40
N MET A 161 6.68 -24.25 10.05
CA MET A 161 7.72 -23.25 9.83
C MET A 161 8.24 -23.29 8.40
N GLN A 162 8.53 -24.48 7.84
CA GLN A 162 8.93 -24.62 6.44
C GLN A 162 7.87 -24.08 5.48
N SER A 163 6.59 -24.37 5.73
CA SER A 163 5.48 -23.84 4.97
C SER A 163 5.37 -22.32 5.09
N LEU A 164 5.52 -21.77 6.28
CA LEU A 164 5.51 -20.32 6.53
C LEU A 164 6.70 -19.63 5.84
N MET A 165 7.89 -20.23 5.89
CA MET A 165 9.07 -19.76 5.14
C MET A 165 8.81 -19.73 3.65
N ALA A 166 8.15 -20.76 3.10
CA ALA A 166 7.84 -20.84 1.68
C ALA A 166 6.93 -19.69 1.21
N VAL A 167 5.91 -19.32 1.99
CA VAL A 167 4.88 -18.38 1.58
C VAL A 167 5.02 -16.98 2.20
N GLY A 168 5.78 -16.82 3.29
CA GLY A 168 5.84 -15.58 4.07
C GLY A 168 7.05 -14.67 3.77
N THR A 169 8.09 -15.17 3.09
CA THR A 169 9.39 -14.47 3.03
C THR A 169 9.52 -13.43 1.92
N SER A 170 8.71 -13.47 0.88
CA SER A 170 8.92 -12.64 -0.33
C SER A 170 8.06 -11.38 -0.40
N ALA A 171 7.03 -11.24 0.44
CA ALA A 171 6.19 -10.03 0.46
C ALA A 171 6.74 -8.98 1.44
N GLY A 172 6.80 -7.72 1.00
CA GLY A 172 7.33 -6.60 1.79
C GLY A 172 6.53 -6.23 3.04
N GLY A 173 7.15 -5.47 3.97
CA GLY A 173 6.53 -4.90 5.15
C GLY A 173 6.75 -5.67 6.45
N ARG A 174 6.25 -5.11 7.58
CA ARG A 174 6.44 -5.64 8.95
C ARG A 174 5.36 -6.57 9.43
N GLN A 175 4.14 -6.44 8.93
CA GLN A 175 3.00 -7.26 9.35
C GLN A 175 3.16 -8.71 8.89
N PRO A 176 2.86 -9.71 9.73
CA PRO A 176 2.84 -11.10 9.34
C PRO A 176 1.91 -11.34 8.16
N LYS A 177 2.40 -12.05 7.15
CA LYS A 177 1.66 -12.29 5.90
C LYS A 177 2.11 -13.55 5.19
N ALA A 178 1.27 -14.04 4.28
CA ALA A 178 1.55 -15.16 3.42
C ALA A 178 1.13 -14.90 1.97
N ILE A 179 1.91 -15.42 1.03
CA ILE A 179 1.56 -15.44 -0.39
C ILE A 179 0.78 -16.72 -0.67
N ILE A 180 -0.48 -16.57 -1.00
CA ILE A 180 -1.40 -17.67 -1.22
C ILE A 180 -2.03 -17.60 -2.62
N ALA A 181 -2.57 -18.71 -3.07
CA ALA A 181 -3.45 -18.79 -4.22
C ALA A 181 -4.81 -19.30 -3.76
N ILE A 182 -5.88 -18.65 -4.20
CA ILE A 182 -7.25 -18.94 -3.78
C ILE A 182 -8.05 -19.34 -5.01
N ASN A 183 -8.68 -20.52 -4.98
CA ASN A 183 -9.61 -20.94 -6.02
C ASN A 183 -10.87 -20.06 -6.00
N LYS A 184 -11.23 -19.49 -7.15
CA LYS A 184 -12.34 -18.54 -7.29
C LYS A 184 -13.72 -19.15 -7.02
N GLN A 185 -13.84 -20.47 -7.16
CA GLN A 185 -15.12 -21.18 -7.05
C GLN A 185 -15.26 -21.92 -5.72
N THR A 186 -14.20 -22.63 -5.32
CA THR A 186 -14.23 -23.49 -4.15
C THR A 186 -13.71 -22.85 -2.87
N GLY A 187 -12.93 -21.77 -3.00
CA GLY A 187 -12.21 -21.15 -1.87
C GLY A 187 -10.99 -21.97 -1.41
N GLU A 188 -10.61 -23.04 -2.13
CA GLU A 188 -9.41 -23.81 -1.82
C GLU A 188 -8.17 -22.91 -1.79
N ILE A 189 -7.31 -23.11 -0.77
CA ILE A 189 -6.10 -22.30 -0.57
C ILE A 189 -4.86 -23.16 -0.80
N ARG A 190 -3.98 -22.67 -1.66
CA ARG A 190 -2.67 -23.26 -1.98
C ARG A 190 -1.54 -22.24 -1.81
N SER A 191 -0.31 -22.71 -1.91
CA SER A 191 0.83 -21.83 -2.02
C SER A 191 0.72 -20.92 -3.26
N GLY A 192 0.80 -19.62 -3.07
CA GLY A 192 0.90 -18.64 -4.16
C GLY A 192 2.30 -18.47 -4.72
N GLN A 193 3.24 -19.34 -4.33
CA GLN A 193 4.65 -19.30 -4.75
C GLN A 193 4.97 -20.32 -5.84
N VAL A 194 3.97 -21.09 -6.26
CA VAL A 194 4.04 -22.09 -7.33
C VAL A 194 2.98 -21.80 -8.38
N ASP A 195 3.12 -22.42 -9.55
CA ASP A 195 2.10 -22.36 -10.58
C ASP A 195 0.84 -23.10 -10.12
N ASN A 196 -0.30 -22.45 -10.25
CA ASN A 196 -1.61 -22.99 -9.93
C ASN A 196 -2.50 -23.03 -11.17
N PRO A 197 -3.58 -23.83 -11.20
CA PRO A 197 -4.58 -23.78 -12.26
C PRO A 197 -5.16 -22.37 -12.47
N ASP A 198 -5.68 -22.08 -13.66
CA ASP A 198 -6.16 -20.74 -14.06
C ASP A 198 -7.38 -20.24 -13.27
N ASP A 199 -8.06 -21.13 -12.55
CA ASP A 199 -9.16 -20.82 -11.65
C ASP A 199 -8.71 -20.31 -10.27
N PHE A 200 -7.38 -20.16 -10.04
CA PHE A 200 -6.84 -19.57 -8.83
C PHE A 200 -6.44 -18.10 -9.04
N ASP A 201 -6.70 -17.27 -8.02
CA ASP A 201 -6.18 -15.92 -7.91
C ASP A 201 -4.98 -15.90 -6.95
N TYR A 202 -3.90 -15.24 -7.36
CA TYR A 202 -2.73 -15.02 -6.50
C TYR A 202 -2.96 -13.83 -5.57
N CYS A 203 -2.76 -14.05 -4.27
CA CYS A 203 -3.11 -13.10 -3.23
C CYS A 203 -1.99 -12.96 -2.18
N ILE A 204 -2.01 -11.84 -1.48
CA ILE A 204 -1.30 -11.63 -0.22
C ILE A 204 -2.36 -11.65 0.89
N LEU A 205 -2.18 -12.53 1.86
CA LEU A 205 -2.98 -12.59 3.07
C LEU A 205 -2.17 -11.97 4.21
N LYS A 206 -2.64 -10.87 4.78
CA LYS A 206 -2.07 -10.22 5.96
C LYS A 206 -2.79 -10.73 7.20
N PHE A 207 -2.03 -11.26 8.16
CA PHE A 207 -2.61 -11.83 9.36
C PHE A 207 -3.01 -10.73 10.33
N ASN A 208 -4.23 -10.81 10.83
CA ASN A 208 -4.70 -9.88 11.85
C ASN A 208 -4.09 -10.26 13.21
N ILE A 209 -3.68 -9.23 13.94
CA ILE A 209 -3.16 -9.39 15.30
C ILE A 209 -4.34 -9.19 16.26
N PRO A 210 -4.59 -10.15 17.17
CA PRO A 210 -5.71 -10.05 18.09
C PRO A 210 -5.74 -8.72 18.85
N GLY A 211 -6.91 -8.08 18.92
CA GLY A 211 -7.15 -6.83 19.65
C GLY A 211 -6.71 -5.53 18.94
N ARG A 212 -6.11 -5.59 17.73
CA ARG A 212 -5.64 -4.41 17.02
C ARG A 212 -6.53 -3.95 15.87
N SER A 213 -7.50 -4.73 15.46
CA SER A 213 -8.42 -4.44 14.32
C SER A 213 -7.71 -4.03 13.02
N MET A 214 -6.48 -4.54 12.79
CA MET A 214 -5.65 -4.09 11.65
C MET A 214 -6.31 -4.41 10.32
N ALA A 215 -6.87 -5.62 10.18
CA ALA A 215 -7.51 -6.06 8.95
C ALA A 215 -8.78 -5.25 8.64
N GLU A 216 -9.59 -4.99 9.65
CA GLU A 216 -10.83 -4.23 9.55
C GLU A 216 -10.55 -2.75 9.17
N LEU A 217 -9.51 -2.16 9.78
CA LEU A 217 -9.09 -0.80 9.49
C LEU A 217 -8.49 -0.69 8.08
N GLU A 218 -7.63 -1.63 7.67
CA GLU A 218 -7.06 -1.65 6.33
C GLU A 218 -8.16 -1.83 5.25
N MET A 219 -9.20 -2.62 5.56
CA MET A 219 -10.37 -2.75 4.68
C MET A 219 -11.16 -1.45 4.56
N ALA A 220 -11.36 -0.72 5.66
CA ALA A 220 -12.00 0.60 5.62
C ALA A 220 -11.19 1.61 4.80
N TYR A 221 -9.85 1.59 4.93
CA TYR A 221 -8.93 2.41 4.14
C TYR A 221 -8.96 2.05 2.66
N TYR A 222 -9.00 0.76 2.33
CA TYR A 222 -9.19 0.30 0.96
C TYR A 222 -10.49 0.88 0.35
N GLU A 223 -11.63 0.77 1.05
CA GLU A 223 -12.90 1.29 0.53
C GLU A 223 -12.87 2.83 0.40
N MET A 224 -12.22 3.56 1.33
CA MET A 224 -12.02 5.00 1.19
C MET A 224 -11.12 5.33 -0.01
N ALA A 225 -10.01 4.61 -0.19
CA ALA A 225 -9.10 4.84 -1.31
C ALA A 225 -9.80 4.62 -2.66
N VAL A 226 -10.55 3.53 -2.80
CA VAL A 226 -11.36 3.28 -4.01
C VAL A 226 -12.44 4.35 -4.18
N GLY A 227 -13.10 4.77 -3.10
CA GLY A 227 -14.07 5.87 -3.10
C GLY A 227 -13.47 7.22 -3.50
N ALA A 228 -12.18 7.41 -3.25
CA ALA A 228 -11.39 8.56 -3.69
C ALA A 228 -10.85 8.41 -5.13
N ASP A 229 -11.25 7.38 -5.88
CA ASP A 229 -10.80 7.08 -7.25
C ASP A 229 -9.30 6.70 -7.33
N ILE A 230 -8.72 6.17 -6.23
CA ILE A 230 -7.38 5.57 -6.20
C ILE A 230 -7.47 4.16 -6.79
N LYS A 231 -6.57 3.85 -7.70
CA LYS A 231 -6.50 2.53 -8.32
C LYS A 231 -5.89 1.52 -7.34
N MET A 232 -6.68 0.58 -6.89
CA MET A 232 -6.24 -0.54 -6.05
C MET A 232 -6.73 -1.87 -6.64
N ASN A 233 -5.98 -2.94 -6.38
CA ASN A 233 -6.46 -4.28 -6.69
C ASN A 233 -7.55 -4.70 -5.70
N PRO A 234 -8.45 -5.64 -6.08
CA PRO A 234 -9.50 -6.12 -5.19
C PRO A 234 -8.95 -6.61 -3.85
N CYS A 235 -9.57 -6.13 -2.77
CA CYS A 235 -9.29 -6.53 -1.40
C CYS A 235 -10.57 -7.01 -0.71
N TRP A 236 -10.43 -7.91 0.24
CA TRP A 236 -11.55 -8.41 1.05
C TRP A 236 -11.06 -8.94 2.40
N LEU A 237 -12.00 -9.19 3.32
CA LEU A 237 -11.73 -9.88 4.57
C LEU A 237 -11.99 -11.38 4.41
N MET A 238 -11.04 -12.20 4.86
CA MET A 238 -11.17 -13.65 4.97
C MET A 238 -11.26 -14.02 6.44
N GLU A 239 -12.30 -14.77 6.80
CA GLU A 239 -12.46 -15.25 8.17
C GLU A 239 -11.85 -16.63 8.33
N VAL A 240 -10.99 -16.80 9.34
CA VAL A 240 -10.41 -18.06 9.76
C VAL A 240 -10.63 -18.18 11.27
N GLU A 241 -11.41 -19.18 11.71
CA GLU A 241 -11.74 -19.44 13.12
C GLU A 241 -12.27 -18.19 13.86
N GLY A 242 -13.15 -17.43 13.23
CA GLY A 242 -13.75 -16.25 13.84
C GLY A 242 -12.86 -15.00 13.83
N VAL A 243 -11.64 -15.08 13.30
CA VAL A 243 -10.73 -13.94 13.13
C VAL A 243 -10.69 -13.53 11.67
N ARG A 244 -10.90 -12.26 11.40
CA ARG A 244 -10.82 -11.70 10.04
C ARG A 244 -9.40 -11.27 9.70
N HIS A 245 -8.95 -11.64 8.51
CA HIS A 245 -7.64 -11.31 7.94
C HIS A 245 -7.83 -10.54 6.64
N PHE A 246 -6.92 -9.62 6.35
CA PHE A 246 -7.00 -8.81 5.12
C PHE A 246 -6.36 -9.55 3.95
N VAL A 247 -7.06 -9.63 2.84
CA VAL A 247 -6.58 -10.24 1.59
C VAL A 247 -6.54 -9.19 0.50
N THR A 248 -5.45 -9.15 -0.25
CA THR A 248 -5.33 -8.34 -1.47
C THR A 248 -4.87 -9.19 -2.64
N LYS A 249 -5.50 -9.02 -3.80
CA LYS A 249 -5.08 -9.67 -5.03
C LYS A 249 -3.78 -9.08 -5.54
N ARG A 250 -2.81 -9.92 -5.91
CA ARG A 250 -1.52 -9.47 -6.45
C ARG A 250 -1.71 -8.84 -7.83
N PHE A 251 -1.02 -7.73 -8.07
CA PHE A 251 -0.98 -7.04 -9.36
C PHE A 251 0.23 -7.46 -10.22
N ASP A 252 1.21 -8.12 -9.63
CA ASP A 252 2.38 -8.64 -10.32
C ASP A 252 2.18 -10.07 -10.86
N ARG A 253 0.93 -10.51 -10.92
CA ARG A 253 0.53 -11.82 -11.47
C ARG A 253 -0.68 -11.68 -12.39
N ILE A 254 -0.59 -12.29 -13.57
CA ILE A 254 -1.70 -12.46 -14.54
C ILE A 254 -1.79 -13.95 -14.82
N GLY A 255 -2.66 -14.68 -14.07
CA GLY A 255 -2.57 -16.14 -13.99
C GLY A 255 -1.17 -16.52 -13.49
N ASN A 256 -0.53 -17.50 -14.08
CA ASN A 256 0.85 -17.91 -13.74
C ASN A 256 1.94 -16.97 -14.27
N ARG A 257 1.58 -16.04 -15.15
CA ARG A 257 2.54 -15.11 -15.72
C ARG A 257 2.93 -14.03 -14.72
N LYS A 258 4.24 -13.87 -14.52
CA LYS A 258 4.83 -12.84 -13.68
C LYS A 258 4.97 -11.52 -14.44
N VAL A 259 4.60 -10.42 -13.82
CA VAL A 259 4.84 -9.05 -14.32
C VAL A 259 6.08 -8.51 -13.61
N HIS A 260 7.02 -7.93 -14.35
CA HIS A 260 8.19 -7.32 -13.72
C HIS A 260 7.78 -6.10 -12.91
N MET A 261 8.32 -6.00 -11.69
CA MET A 261 7.99 -4.96 -10.74
C MET A 261 9.27 -4.43 -10.10
N GLN A 262 9.33 -3.11 -9.93
CA GLN A 262 10.32 -2.46 -9.07
C GLN A 262 9.67 -1.36 -8.24
N THR A 263 10.11 -1.22 -6.99
CA THR A 263 9.72 -0.09 -6.15
C THR A 263 10.44 1.19 -6.57
N LEU A 264 9.93 2.33 -6.11
CA LEU A 264 10.61 3.62 -6.28
C LEU A 264 12.02 3.59 -5.67
N ALA A 265 12.18 2.92 -4.50
CA ALA A 265 13.47 2.72 -3.86
C ALA A 265 14.50 2.00 -4.75
N ALA A 266 14.06 1.05 -5.58
CA ALA A 266 14.93 0.33 -6.50
C ALA A 266 15.22 1.12 -7.77
N LEU A 267 14.23 1.81 -8.31
CA LEU A 267 14.36 2.60 -9.54
C LEU A 267 15.16 3.89 -9.34
N TYR A 268 14.93 4.57 -8.23
CA TYR A 268 15.56 5.84 -7.90
C TYR A 268 15.76 5.96 -6.38
N PRO A 269 16.88 5.44 -5.82
CA PRO A 269 17.16 5.41 -4.39
C PRO A 269 17.05 6.77 -3.69
N ASP A 270 17.41 7.85 -4.38
CA ASP A 270 17.39 9.22 -3.86
C ASP A 270 16.00 9.85 -3.86
N ALA A 271 14.95 9.08 -4.11
CA ALA A 271 13.57 9.59 -4.04
C ALA A 271 13.14 9.75 -2.59
N ASP A 272 13.11 10.99 -2.13
CA ASP A 272 12.80 11.43 -0.77
C ASP A 272 11.53 12.30 -0.70
N SER A 273 10.87 12.54 -1.82
CA SER A 273 9.72 13.44 -1.92
C SER A 273 8.73 13.03 -3.01
N TYR A 274 7.50 13.51 -2.91
CA TYR A 274 6.48 13.30 -3.95
C TYR A 274 6.83 14.00 -5.26
N GLU A 275 7.53 15.11 -5.22
CA GLU A 275 8.05 15.79 -6.40
C GLU A 275 9.07 14.91 -7.13
N ARG A 276 9.94 14.19 -6.38
CA ARG A 276 10.86 13.22 -6.98
C ARG A 276 10.11 12.03 -7.57
N LEU A 277 9.07 11.54 -6.92
CA LEU A 277 8.22 10.48 -7.46
C LEU A 277 7.53 10.94 -8.77
N LEU A 278 6.98 12.14 -8.81
CA LEU A 278 6.39 12.73 -10.03
C LEU A 278 7.44 12.91 -11.13
N TRP A 279 8.65 13.35 -10.78
CA TRP A 279 9.77 13.42 -11.71
C TRP A 279 10.12 12.05 -12.28
N VAL A 280 10.17 10.98 -11.46
CA VAL A 280 10.38 9.59 -11.90
C VAL A 280 9.30 9.17 -12.90
N CYS A 281 8.03 9.42 -12.60
CA CYS A 281 6.93 9.12 -13.53
C CYS A 281 7.16 9.73 -14.91
N ARG A 282 7.57 11.01 -14.97
CA ARG A 282 7.86 11.70 -16.23
C ARG A 282 9.10 11.17 -16.93
N LYS A 283 10.18 10.88 -16.19
CA LYS A 283 11.40 10.29 -16.76
C LYS A 283 11.15 8.93 -17.37
N MET A 284 10.26 8.15 -16.76
CA MET A 284 9.82 6.86 -17.27
C MET A 284 8.72 6.96 -18.34
N ARG A 285 8.32 8.19 -18.71
CA ARG A 285 7.30 8.47 -19.72
C ARG A 285 5.92 7.87 -19.40
N LEU A 286 5.56 7.86 -18.13
CA LEU A 286 4.23 7.49 -17.70
C LEU A 286 3.21 8.56 -18.14
N SER A 287 1.92 8.20 -18.12
CA SER A 287 0.86 9.11 -18.54
C SER A 287 0.61 10.23 -17.51
N GLU A 288 -0.02 11.34 -17.94
CA GLU A 288 -0.49 12.38 -17.02
C GLU A 288 -1.50 11.82 -16.01
N LEU A 289 -2.26 10.79 -16.38
CA LEU A 289 -3.17 10.11 -15.44
C LEU A 289 -2.43 9.40 -14.33
N ASP A 290 -1.21 8.89 -14.59
CA ASP A 290 -0.36 8.31 -13.54
C ASP A 290 0.19 9.40 -12.61
N CYS A 291 0.51 10.59 -13.14
CA CYS A 291 0.92 11.72 -12.32
C CYS A 291 -0.25 12.24 -11.44
N GLU A 292 -1.47 12.34 -12.00
CA GLU A 292 -2.68 12.66 -11.25
C GLU A 292 -2.97 11.61 -10.15
N GLU A 293 -2.71 10.33 -10.44
CA GLU A 293 -2.84 9.23 -9.47
C GLU A 293 -1.83 9.35 -8.32
N VAL A 294 -0.57 9.68 -8.60
CA VAL A 294 0.45 9.94 -7.56
C VAL A 294 0.02 11.12 -6.68
N PHE A 295 -0.43 12.21 -7.28
CA PHE A 295 -0.93 13.37 -6.55
C PHE A 295 -2.14 13.01 -5.66
N ARG A 296 -3.06 12.19 -6.17
CA ARG A 296 -4.22 11.68 -5.42
C ARG A 296 -3.81 10.87 -4.21
N ARG A 297 -2.82 9.97 -4.37
CA ARG A 297 -2.27 9.18 -3.26
C ARG A 297 -1.59 10.07 -2.22
N MET A 298 -0.84 11.09 -2.64
CA MET A 298 -0.24 12.08 -1.75
C MET A 298 -1.31 12.77 -0.89
N VAL A 299 -2.35 13.31 -1.51
CA VAL A 299 -3.46 13.98 -0.79
C VAL A 299 -4.15 13.02 0.17
N PHE A 300 -4.40 11.78 -0.26
CA PHE A 300 -5.00 10.75 0.58
C PHE A 300 -4.10 10.42 1.77
N ASN A 301 -2.81 10.17 1.55
CA ASN A 301 -1.86 9.81 2.61
C ASN A 301 -1.78 10.90 3.68
N ILE A 302 -1.74 12.18 3.28
CA ILE A 302 -1.70 13.30 4.22
C ILE A 302 -3.01 13.39 5.02
N LEU A 303 -4.15 13.43 4.35
CA LEU A 303 -5.43 13.66 5.02
C LEU A 303 -5.91 12.44 5.83
N ALA A 304 -5.59 11.22 5.37
CA ALA A 304 -5.92 9.97 6.05
C ALA A 304 -4.88 9.52 7.09
N ASN A 305 -3.80 10.27 7.27
CA ASN A 305 -2.68 9.94 8.15
C ASN A 305 -2.03 8.58 7.84
N ASN A 306 -1.85 8.27 6.55
CA ASN A 306 -1.01 7.16 6.11
C ASN A 306 0.43 7.67 5.96
N THR A 307 1.15 7.78 7.07
CA THR A 307 2.49 8.37 7.12
C THR A 307 3.62 7.39 6.81
N ASP A 308 3.34 6.09 6.65
CA ASP A 308 4.32 5.09 6.17
C ASP A 308 4.43 5.10 4.63
N ASP A 309 4.36 6.28 4.05
CA ASP A 309 4.40 6.55 2.62
C ASP A 309 5.83 6.56 2.04
N HIS A 310 6.65 5.60 2.48
CA HIS A 310 8.05 5.50 2.05
C HIS A 310 8.17 5.02 0.58
N ASN A 311 9.35 5.21 0.01
CA ASN A 311 9.63 4.91 -1.40
C ASN A 311 9.48 3.43 -1.80
N LYS A 312 9.38 2.47 -0.86
CA LYS A 312 9.02 1.08 -1.15
C LYS A 312 7.50 0.85 -1.28
N ASN A 313 6.66 1.81 -0.87
CA ASN A 313 5.19 1.71 -1.02
C ASN A 313 4.68 2.30 -2.35
N PHE A 314 5.60 2.65 -3.24
CA PHE A 314 5.30 3.03 -4.63
C PHE A 314 6.05 2.12 -5.57
N SER A 315 5.34 1.44 -6.47
CA SER A 315 5.93 0.50 -7.40
C SER A 315 5.55 0.79 -8.84
N PHE A 316 6.37 0.29 -9.73
CA PHE A 316 6.21 0.40 -11.18
C PHE A 316 6.24 -0.99 -11.79
N LEU A 317 5.39 -1.22 -12.77
CA LEU A 317 5.24 -2.48 -13.47
C LEU A 317 5.76 -2.35 -14.90
N MET A 318 6.47 -3.36 -15.37
CA MET A 318 6.91 -3.43 -16.77
C MET A 318 6.34 -4.69 -17.42
N ASP A 319 5.70 -4.51 -18.57
CA ASP A 319 5.25 -5.62 -19.39
C ASP A 319 6.37 -6.24 -20.24
N GLU A 320 6.09 -7.33 -20.94
CA GLU A 320 7.03 -8.04 -21.81
C GLU A 320 7.50 -7.23 -23.02
N ASN A 321 6.86 -6.09 -23.32
CA ASN A 321 7.25 -5.16 -24.36
C ASN A 321 8.14 -4.01 -23.83
N GLY A 322 8.45 -4.02 -22.52
CA GLY A 322 9.25 -2.98 -21.87
C GLY A 322 8.49 -1.70 -21.57
N ARG A 323 7.15 -1.72 -21.60
CA ARG A 323 6.30 -0.57 -21.24
C ARG A 323 6.10 -0.55 -19.73
N TRP A 324 6.46 0.59 -19.14
CA TRP A 324 6.29 0.85 -17.72
C TRP A 324 4.95 1.54 -17.42
N THR A 325 4.37 1.20 -16.28
CA THR A 325 3.15 1.82 -15.72
C THR A 325 3.29 1.93 -14.20
N LEU A 326 2.56 2.86 -13.58
CA LEU A 326 2.44 2.92 -12.14
C LEU A 326 1.63 1.70 -11.65
N SER A 327 2.05 1.04 -10.56
CA SER A 327 1.28 -0.06 -9.97
C SER A 327 -0.03 0.45 -9.35
N PRO A 328 -1.03 -0.40 -9.15
CA PRO A 328 -2.08 -0.12 -8.18
C PRO A 328 -1.49 0.25 -6.81
N ALA A 329 -2.19 1.05 -6.02
CA ALA A 329 -1.78 1.38 -4.67
C ALA A 329 -1.93 0.16 -3.74
N TYR A 330 -1.11 0.11 -2.71
CA TYR A 330 -1.08 -0.95 -1.69
C TYR A 330 -0.56 -0.39 -0.37
N ASP A 331 -0.74 -1.13 0.71
CA ASP A 331 -0.30 -0.75 2.06
C ASP A 331 -0.83 0.63 2.50
N MET A 332 -2.09 0.93 2.14
CA MET A 332 -2.75 2.17 2.54
C MET A 332 -3.53 1.93 3.84
N THR A 333 -3.01 2.42 4.94
CA THR A 333 -3.63 2.27 6.26
C THR A 333 -3.23 3.41 7.19
N TYR A 334 -3.94 3.55 8.31
CA TYR A 334 -3.57 4.51 9.35
C TYR A 334 -2.29 4.07 10.08
N ILE A 335 -1.42 5.02 10.36
CA ILE A 335 -0.19 4.74 11.08
C ILE A 335 -0.25 5.36 12.47
N PHE A 336 -0.16 4.48 13.48
CA PHE A 336 0.02 4.86 14.87
C PHE A 336 1.52 5.00 15.17
N ASN A 337 1.87 5.92 16.05
CA ASN A 337 3.24 6.04 16.51
C ASN A 337 3.68 4.78 17.29
N VAL A 338 4.96 4.73 17.64
CA VAL A 338 5.56 3.58 18.36
C VAL A 338 4.89 3.26 19.72
N HIS A 339 4.17 4.23 20.30
CA HIS A 339 3.40 4.04 21.53
C HIS A 339 1.99 3.50 21.31
N GLY A 340 1.55 3.41 20.06
CA GLY A 340 0.39 2.64 19.62
C GLY A 340 -0.98 3.28 19.70
N PHE A 341 -1.13 4.51 20.24
CA PHE A 341 -2.43 5.17 20.36
C PHE A 341 -2.46 6.61 19.81
N LEU A 342 -1.32 7.23 19.62
CA LEU A 342 -1.23 8.55 19.00
C LEU A 342 -0.98 8.42 17.50
N PRO A 343 -1.42 9.40 16.69
CA PRO A 343 -1.05 9.43 15.28
C PRO A 343 0.46 9.56 15.11
N GLU A 344 1.04 8.87 14.15
CA GLU A 344 2.34 9.26 13.62
C GLU A 344 2.14 10.53 12.79
N THR A 345 2.98 11.52 12.97
CA THR A 345 2.81 12.82 12.32
C THR A 345 3.82 13.10 11.21
N GLN A 346 4.88 12.30 11.15
CA GLN A 346 5.96 12.49 10.19
C GLN A 346 5.82 11.53 9.01
N HIS A 347 5.60 12.08 7.84
CA HIS A 347 5.61 11.33 6.57
C HIS A 347 7.02 10.84 6.22
N CYS A 348 7.11 9.79 5.41
CA CYS A 348 8.38 9.29 4.90
C CYS A 348 8.84 10.04 3.66
N LEU A 349 7.93 10.51 2.81
CA LEU A 349 8.23 11.36 1.66
C LEU A 349 7.86 12.82 1.96
N MET A 350 8.76 13.73 1.61
CA MET A 350 8.50 15.17 1.71
C MET A 350 7.42 15.62 0.73
N VAL A 351 6.69 16.65 1.13
CA VAL A 351 5.78 17.44 0.31
C VAL A 351 6.20 18.88 0.42
N HIS A 352 6.63 19.51 -0.64
CA HIS A 352 7.14 20.88 -0.68
C HIS A 352 8.20 21.14 0.42
N GLY A 353 9.11 20.16 0.58
CA GLY A 353 10.20 20.19 1.55
C GLY A 353 9.81 19.91 3.01
N LYS A 354 8.57 19.50 3.29
CA LYS A 354 8.06 19.21 4.64
C LYS A 354 7.72 17.73 4.80
N LEU A 355 7.95 17.19 6.00
CA LEU A 355 7.54 15.83 6.40
C LEU A 355 6.34 15.85 7.35
N SER A 356 6.04 17.00 7.98
CA SER A 356 4.90 17.20 8.87
C SER A 356 4.32 18.61 8.67
N ASP A 357 3.18 18.88 9.28
CA ASP A 357 2.48 20.19 9.21
C ASP A 357 2.27 20.66 7.76
N ILE A 358 1.97 19.70 6.88
CA ILE A 358 1.76 19.94 5.45
C ILE A 358 0.44 20.67 5.27
N THR A 359 0.48 21.85 4.67
CA THR A 359 -0.68 22.71 4.44
C THR A 359 -1.28 22.47 3.05
N LEU A 360 -2.49 22.97 2.84
CA LEU A 360 -3.12 22.98 1.52
C LEU A 360 -2.26 23.74 0.49
N ASP A 361 -1.63 24.86 0.92
CA ASP A 361 -0.75 25.66 0.04
C ASP A 361 0.47 24.86 -0.41
N ASP A 362 1.07 24.05 0.47
CA ASP A 362 2.20 23.17 0.11
C ASP A 362 1.78 22.15 -0.97
N VAL A 363 0.61 21.56 -0.82
CA VAL A 363 0.07 20.58 -1.79
C VAL A 363 -0.27 21.25 -3.13
N MET A 364 -0.83 22.46 -3.08
CA MET A 364 -1.12 23.23 -4.29
C MET A 364 0.16 23.69 -5.00
N ALA A 365 1.21 24.03 -4.27
CA ALA A 365 2.53 24.31 -4.87
C ALA A 365 3.10 23.08 -5.60
N VAL A 366 3.03 21.88 -4.99
CA VAL A 366 3.41 20.63 -5.68
C VAL A 366 2.59 20.43 -6.96
N ALA A 367 1.29 20.73 -6.94
CA ALA A 367 0.43 20.60 -8.10
C ALA A 367 0.83 21.57 -9.22
N GLU A 368 1.09 22.83 -8.89
CA GLU A 368 1.49 23.88 -9.83
C GLU A 368 2.84 23.55 -10.47
N ASP A 369 3.86 23.28 -9.66
CA ASP A 369 5.22 22.96 -10.10
C ASP A 369 5.27 21.71 -10.98
N ASN A 370 4.34 20.80 -10.78
CA ASN A 370 4.23 19.55 -11.52
C ASN A 370 3.08 19.53 -12.54
N GLY A 371 2.42 20.64 -12.80
CA GLY A 371 1.38 20.77 -13.84
C GLY A 371 0.16 19.88 -13.64
N ILE A 372 -0.22 19.57 -12.41
CA ILE A 372 -1.41 18.78 -12.07
C ILE A 372 -2.66 19.66 -12.17
N ARG A 373 -3.31 19.65 -13.32
CA ARG A 373 -4.43 20.57 -13.64
C ARG A 373 -5.71 20.34 -12.85
N LYS A 374 -5.90 19.10 -12.30
CA LYS A 374 -7.14 18.72 -11.59
C LYS A 374 -6.96 18.67 -10.08
N ALA A 375 -5.96 19.39 -9.54
CA ALA A 375 -5.60 19.32 -8.13
C ALA A 375 -6.80 19.56 -7.19
N GLU A 376 -7.54 20.65 -7.36
CA GLU A 376 -8.71 20.98 -6.53
C GLU A 376 -9.78 19.87 -6.58
N LYS A 377 -10.07 19.34 -7.78
CA LYS A 377 -11.03 18.25 -7.93
C LYS A 377 -10.56 16.96 -7.24
N ILE A 378 -9.27 16.67 -7.30
CA ILE A 378 -8.68 15.50 -6.64
C ILE A 378 -8.80 15.67 -5.11
N ILE A 379 -8.47 16.85 -4.58
CA ILE A 379 -8.60 17.17 -3.16
C ILE A 379 -10.06 17.02 -2.69
N GLU A 380 -11.01 17.54 -3.47
CA GLU A 380 -12.45 17.38 -3.19
C GLU A 380 -12.89 15.91 -3.16
N GLN A 381 -12.43 15.11 -4.11
CA GLN A 381 -12.77 13.68 -4.19
C GLN A 381 -12.22 12.92 -2.98
N VAL A 382 -10.96 13.16 -2.62
CA VAL A 382 -10.31 12.51 -1.49
C VAL A 382 -10.99 12.92 -0.19
N SER A 383 -11.16 14.22 0.05
CA SER A 383 -11.79 14.72 1.29
C SER A 383 -13.21 14.18 1.48
N SER A 384 -14.01 14.12 0.41
CA SER A 384 -15.36 13.55 0.45
C SER A 384 -15.38 12.06 0.78
N SER A 385 -14.40 11.29 0.30
CA SER A 385 -14.30 9.87 0.60
C SER A 385 -13.92 9.62 2.07
N LEU A 386 -13.00 10.42 2.61
CA LEU A 386 -12.52 10.28 3.99
C LEU A 386 -13.61 10.52 5.05
N LEU A 387 -14.61 11.32 4.74
CA LEU A 387 -15.75 11.54 5.63
C LEU A 387 -16.58 10.27 5.91
N ASN A 388 -16.41 9.22 5.11
CA ASN A 388 -17.10 7.94 5.31
C ASN A 388 -16.32 6.98 6.23
N PHE A 389 -15.17 7.37 6.77
CA PHE A 389 -14.31 6.46 7.54
C PHE A 389 -15.06 5.72 8.64
N ARG A 390 -15.77 6.44 9.54
CA ARG A 390 -16.52 5.81 10.65
C ARG A 390 -17.47 4.73 10.15
N LEU A 391 -18.31 5.08 9.15
CA LEU A 391 -19.28 4.15 8.58
C LEU A 391 -18.62 2.89 8.03
N LEU A 392 -17.51 3.03 7.34
CA LEU A 392 -16.77 1.91 6.74
C LEU A 392 -16.09 1.07 7.82
N ALA A 393 -15.45 1.70 8.80
CA ALA A 393 -14.79 0.99 9.89
C ALA A 393 -15.78 0.22 10.77
N GLU A 394 -16.95 0.80 11.08
CA GLU A 394 -18.06 0.13 11.79
C GLU A 394 -18.63 -1.04 10.97
N LYS A 395 -18.84 -0.84 9.66
CA LYS A 395 -19.27 -1.91 8.72
C LYS A 395 -18.35 -3.13 8.78
N HIS A 396 -17.04 -2.90 8.90
CA HIS A 396 -16.05 -3.98 8.97
C HIS A 396 -15.80 -4.47 10.41
N GLY A 397 -16.43 -3.87 11.42
CA GLY A 397 -16.35 -4.32 12.82
C GLY A 397 -15.03 -3.95 13.50
N ALA A 398 -14.40 -2.86 13.11
CA ALA A 398 -13.25 -2.32 13.83
C ALA A 398 -13.64 -1.89 15.26
N GLY A 399 -12.72 -1.99 16.20
CA GLY A 399 -12.96 -1.61 17.58
C GLY A 399 -13.21 -0.11 17.74
N SER A 400 -14.20 0.27 18.54
CA SER A 400 -14.67 1.66 18.70
C SER A 400 -13.58 2.63 19.13
N GLN A 401 -12.62 2.17 19.93
CA GLN A 401 -11.47 2.97 20.36
C GLN A 401 -10.59 3.40 19.17
N TRP A 402 -10.35 2.49 18.23
CA TRP A 402 -9.55 2.74 17.02
C TRP A 402 -10.32 3.65 16.07
N ILE A 403 -11.62 3.41 15.90
CA ILE A 403 -12.50 4.25 15.07
C ILE A 403 -12.46 5.70 15.57
N SER A 404 -12.64 5.92 16.87
CA SER A 404 -12.68 7.28 17.42
C SER A 404 -11.33 7.99 17.28
N ALA A 405 -10.22 7.31 17.54
CA ALA A 405 -8.89 7.90 17.41
C ALA A 405 -8.58 8.33 15.96
N ILE A 406 -8.84 7.45 15.01
CA ILE A 406 -8.56 7.69 13.58
C ILE A 406 -9.49 8.77 13.02
N GLU A 407 -10.79 8.70 13.32
CA GLU A 407 -11.75 9.72 12.88
C GLU A 407 -11.37 11.11 13.35
N ASN A 408 -10.96 11.24 14.62
CA ASN A 408 -10.52 12.53 15.17
C ASN A 408 -9.31 13.08 14.39
N THR A 409 -8.35 12.23 14.03
CA THR A 409 -7.19 12.65 13.24
C THR A 409 -7.59 13.08 11.83
N ILE A 410 -8.41 12.27 11.13
CA ILE A 410 -8.91 12.62 9.79
C ILE A 410 -9.68 13.95 9.82
N GLN A 411 -10.56 14.14 10.82
CA GLN A 411 -11.31 15.39 10.98
C GLN A 411 -10.40 16.59 11.27
N ALA A 412 -9.35 16.41 12.08
CA ALA A 412 -8.37 17.46 12.34
C ALA A 412 -7.62 17.85 11.07
N ASN A 413 -7.14 16.85 10.29
CA ASN A 413 -6.44 17.08 9.02
C ASN A 413 -7.36 17.78 7.99
N LEU A 414 -8.60 17.33 7.83
CA LEU A 414 -9.58 18.00 6.97
C LEU A 414 -9.88 19.43 7.43
N SER A 415 -9.97 19.65 8.75
CA SER A 415 -10.21 20.99 9.31
C SER A 415 -9.05 21.94 9.07
N SER A 416 -7.80 21.48 9.20
CA SER A 416 -6.60 22.30 8.98
C SER A 416 -6.50 22.81 7.54
N TRP A 417 -6.98 22.04 6.57
CA TRP A 417 -7.08 22.47 5.16
C TRP A 417 -8.40 23.17 4.83
N GLY A 418 -9.25 23.33 5.83
CA GLY A 418 -10.52 23.95 5.64
C GLY A 418 -11.53 23.11 4.84
N LEU A 419 -11.40 21.80 4.78
CA LEU A 419 -12.22 20.87 3.98
C LEU A 419 -13.36 20.21 4.77
N MET A 420 -13.46 20.45 6.08
CA MET A 420 -14.59 19.93 6.85
C MET A 420 -15.90 20.58 6.40
N PRO A 421 -16.95 19.78 6.18
CA PRO A 421 -18.27 20.34 5.97
C PRO A 421 -18.69 21.22 7.16
N ALA A 422 -19.41 22.30 6.90
CA ALA A 422 -19.93 23.15 7.97
C ALA A 422 -20.86 22.32 8.85
N LYS A 423 -20.44 22.03 10.09
CA LYS A 423 -21.32 21.42 11.09
C LYS A 423 -22.18 22.53 11.69
N ALA A 424 -23.45 22.58 11.32
CA ALA A 424 -24.44 23.29 12.13
C ALA A 424 -25.35 22.24 12.74
N THR A 425 -25.25 22.08 14.04
CA THR A 425 -26.19 21.25 14.80
C THR A 425 -27.37 22.14 15.15
N ILE A 426 -28.38 22.16 14.28
CA ILE A 426 -29.62 22.89 14.55
C ILE A 426 -30.62 21.91 15.11
N ARG A 427 -31.22 22.29 16.20
CA ARG A 427 -32.33 21.55 16.80
C ARG A 427 -33.56 22.45 16.84
N TYR A 428 -34.59 22.12 16.07
CA TYR A 428 -35.82 22.87 16.03
C TYR A 428 -37.03 21.99 15.65
N ARG A 429 -38.23 22.49 15.84
CA ARG A 429 -39.44 21.86 15.33
C ARG A 429 -39.86 22.54 14.03
N ASP A 430 -40.19 21.75 13.01
CA ASP A 430 -40.71 22.27 11.76
C ASP A 430 -42.22 22.67 11.87
N ALA A 431 -42.78 23.14 10.77
CA ALA A 431 -44.17 23.55 10.72
C ALA A 431 -45.19 22.43 11.01
N GLN A 432 -44.78 21.18 10.86
CA GLN A 432 -45.52 19.96 11.17
C GLN A 432 -45.19 19.40 12.56
N ASN A 433 -44.52 20.20 13.43
CA ASN A 433 -44.10 19.83 14.78
C ASN A 433 -43.10 18.65 14.87
N ARG A 434 -42.46 18.27 13.76
CA ARG A 434 -41.42 17.24 13.73
C ARG A 434 -40.10 17.79 14.28
N LEU A 435 -39.41 16.99 15.08
CA LEU A 435 -38.12 17.38 15.63
C LEU A 435 -37.01 17.22 14.55
N VAL A 436 -36.37 18.32 14.18
CA VAL A 436 -35.22 18.37 13.24
C VAL A 436 -33.94 18.57 14.03
N GLU A 437 -33.00 17.65 13.87
CA GLU A 437 -31.72 17.63 14.57
C GLU A 437 -30.58 17.35 13.59
N ASN A 438 -29.37 17.59 14.03
CA ASN A 438 -28.14 17.22 13.31
C ASN A 438 -28.11 17.67 11.83
N THR A 439 -28.65 18.82 11.54
CA THR A 439 -28.64 19.37 10.18
C THR A 439 -27.23 19.74 9.76
N ARG A 440 -26.79 19.19 8.66
CA ARG A 440 -25.48 19.47 8.06
C ARG A 440 -25.56 19.55 6.55
N LEU A 441 -24.70 20.35 5.96
CA LEU A 441 -24.55 20.48 4.50
C LEU A 441 -23.21 19.93 4.08
N GLU A 442 -23.20 19.03 3.11
CA GLU A 442 -22.00 18.39 2.57
C GLU A 442 -21.89 18.62 1.07
N GLN A 443 -20.69 18.69 0.54
CA GLN A 443 -20.46 18.77 -0.89
C GLN A 443 -20.19 17.37 -1.45
N LEU A 444 -20.92 17.01 -2.51
CA LEU A 444 -20.78 15.70 -3.17
C LEU A 444 -19.78 15.73 -4.33
N LEU A 445 -19.25 14.51 -4.63
CA LEU A 445 -18.42 14.15 -5.77
C LEU A 445 -19.05 14.62 -7.08
N LYS A 446 -19.51 15.41 -7.57
CA LYS A 446 -20.02 15.99 -8.83
C LYS A 446 -20.40 17.45 -8.62
N GLY A 447 -19.97 18.02 -7.47
CA GLY A 447 -20.20 19.41 -7.13
C GLY A 447 -21.68 19.71 -6.79
N ASN A 448 -22.49 18.69 -6.51
CA ASN A 448 -23.78 18.88 -5.88
C ASN A 448 -23.59 19.01 -4.36
N LEU A 449 -24.51 19.69 -3.67
CA LEU A 449 -24.54 19.75 -2.22
C LEU A 449 -25.56 18.75 -1.68
N VAL A 450 -25.28 18.20 -0.52
CA VAL A 450 -26.21 17.34 0.21
C VAL A 450 -26.52 17.98 1.55
N LEU A 451 -27.79 18.19 1.79
CA LEU A 451 -28.30 18.55 3.10
C LEU A 451 -28.75 17.27 3.81
N LEU A 452 -28.14 16.98 4.94
CA LEU A 452 -28.49 15.88 5.81
C LEU A 452 -29.19 16.43 7.04
N ALA A 453 -30.28 15.79 7.44
CA ALA A 453 -30.99 16.16 8.67
C ALA A 453 -31.60 14.92 9.31
N THR A 454 -31.51 14.81 10.64
CA THR A 454 -32.24 13.81 11.42
C THR A 454 -33.65 14.40 11.77
N ILE A 455 -34.69 13.73 11.31
CA ILE A 455 -36.08 14.17 11.52
C ILE A 455 -36.80 13.03 12.23
N ASP A 456 -37.29 13.31 13.44
CA ASP A 456 -37.91 12.32 14.34
C ASP A 456 -37.07 11.04 14.47
N GLY A 457 -35.76 11.23 14.69
CA GLY A 457 -34.78 10.13 14.86
C GLY A 457 -34.39 9.39 13.58
N ARG A 458 -34.82 9.84 12.40
CA ARG A 458 -34.41 9.23 11.12
C ARG A 458 -33.60 10.21 10.27
N GLU A 459 -32.43 9.78 9.82
CA GLU A 459 -31.60 10.58 8.91
C GLU A 459 -32.32 10.68 7.53
N ARG A 460 -32.41 11.90 7.01
CA ARG A 460 -32.90 12.20 5.68
C ARG A 460 -31.82 12.94 4.88
N LYS A 461 -31.75 12.62 3.59
CA LYS A 461 -30.77 13.16 2.65
C LYS A 461 -31.51 13.92 1.52
N PHE A 462 -31.16 15.19 1.33
CA PHE A 462 -31.68 16.03 0.26
C PHE A 462 -30.55 16.49 -0.65
N ILE A 463 -30.70 16.29 -1.95
CA ILE A 463 -29.66 16.65 -2.94
C ILE A 463 -29.98 18.02 -3.52
N ILE A 464 -29.06 18.97 -3.32
CA ILE A 464 -29.11 20.31 -3.93
C ILE A 464 -28.25 20.28 -5.18
N ARG A 465 -28.88 20.28 -6.35
CA ARG A 465 -28.21 20.15 -7.63
C ARG A 465 -27.50 21.44 -8.02
N LYS A 466 -26.36 21.33 -8.69
CA LYS A 466 -25.67 22.46 -9.36
C LYS A 466 -26.65 23.27 -10.23
N LYS A 467 -26.44 24.57 -10.27
CA LYS A 467 -27.24 25.52 -11.06
C LYS A 467 -28.69 25.69 -10.59
N THR A 468 -28.98 25.40 -9.33
CA THR A 468 -30.24 25.84 -8.70
C THR A 468 -29.98 27.15 -7.96
N ALA A 469 -31.03 27.95 -7.78
CA ALA A 469 -30.96 29.22 -7.04
C ALA A 469 -30.46 29.00 -5.59
N GLU A 470 -30.82 27.88 -4.96
CA GLU A 470 -30.37 27.49 -3.65
C GLU A 470 -28.88 27.19 -3.62
N TYR A 471 -28.39 26.46 -4.63
CA TYR A 471 -26.97 26.15 -4.79
C TYR A 471 -26.14 27.41 -4.91
N ASP A 472 -26.56 28.34 -5.79
CA ASP A 472 -25.85 29.60 -6.02
C ASP A 472 -25.88 30.50 -4.78
N LYS A 473 -27.00 30.56 -4.04
CA LYS A 473 -27.12 31.29 -2.77
C LYS A 473 -26.14 30.74 -1.71
N ILE A 474 -25.99 29.41 -1.63
CA ILE A 474 -25.06 28.76 -0.70
C ILE A 474 -23.59 29.04 -1.08
N LEU A 475 -23.25 28.98 -2.36
CA LEU A 475 -21.90 29.29 -2.83
C LEU A 475 -21.52 30.74 -2.56
N LEU A 476 -22.41 31.69 -2.79
CA LEU A 476 -22.19 33.12 -2.54
C LEU A 476 -21.91 33.41 -1.07
N LYS A 477 -22.57 32.71 -0.14
CA LYS A 477 -22.33 32.85 1.31
C LYS A 477 -21.13 32.05 1.80
N GLY A 478 -20.73 31.01 1.06
CA GLY A 478 -19.82 29.98 1.52
C GLY A 478 -20.50 28.98 2.46
N ILE A 479 -20.28 27.69 2.24
CA ILE A 479 -20.90 26.58 2.99
C ILE A 479 -20.67 26.71 4.51
N ARG A 480 -19.52 27.28 4.91
CA ARG A 480 -19.10 27.47 6.31
C ARG A 480 -19.73 28.68 7.00
N ASN A 481 -20.20 29.63 6.22
CA ASN A 481 -20.75 30.88 6.72
C ASN A 481 -22.28 30.86 6.79
N LEU A 482 -22.90 29.68 6.58
CA LEU A 482 -24.35 29.53 6.71
C LEU A 482 -24.74 29.61 8.17
N SER A 483 -25.67 30.51 8.46
CA SER A 483 -26.26 30.64 9.79
C SER A 483 -27.30 29.54 10.04
N ASP A 484 -27.65 29.32 11.32
CA ASP A 484 -28.75 28.45 11.71
C ASP A 484 -30.07 28.81 11.00
N LYS A 485 -30.29 30.08 10.71
CA LYS A 485 -31.43 30.57 9.97
C LYS A 485 -31.42 30.09 8.53
N ASP A 486 -30.26 30.12 7.87
CA ASP A 486 -30.12 29.67 6.49
C ASP A 486 -30.35 28.15 6.36
N LEU A 487 -29.86 27.37 7.32
CA LEU A 487 -30.07 25.92 7.34
C LEU A 487 -31.52 25.53 7.64
N LYS A 488 -32.18 26.23 8.55
CA LYS A 488 -33.62 26.07 8.79
C LYS A 488 -34.47 26.36 7.54
N GLU A 489 -34.14 27.45 6.82
CA GLU A 489 -34.79 27.80 5.56
C GLU A 489 -34.59 26.71 4.49
N LEU A 490 -33.39 26.16 4.37
CA LEU A 490 -33.10 25.07 3.45
C LEU A 490 -33.88 23.80 3.79
N VAL A 491 -33.84 23.35 5.04
CA VAL A 491 -34.59 22.15 5.47
C VAL A 491 -36.10 22.34 5.24
N SER A 492 -36.67 23.49 5.62
CA SER A 492 -38.08 23.76 5.44
C SER A 492 -38.52 23.70 3.97
N LYS A 493 -37.64 24.13 3.06
CA LYS A 493 -37.90 24.11 1.61
C LYS A 493 -37.91 22.71 1.00
N PHE A 494 -37.13 21.77 1.56
CA PHE A 494 -37.08 20.38 1.09
C PHE A 494 -38.04 19.44 1.84
N LEU A 495 -38.68 19.91 2.90
CA LEU A 495 -39.68 19.16 3.67
C LEU A 495 -41.13 19.45 3.24
N LEU A 496 -41.35 20.51 2.47
CA LEU A 496 -42.60 20.80 1.81
C LEU A 496 -42.72 19.99 0.51
#